data_0050057a42a4096dbc79c5be889dd045
#
_entry.id   0050057a42a4096dbc79c5be889dd045
#
_cell.length_a   1.000
_cell.length_b   1.000
_cell.length_c   1.000
_cell.angle_alpha   90.00
_cell.angle_beta   90.00
_cell.angle_gamma   90.00
#
_symmetry.space_group_name_H-M   'P 1'
#
loop_
_entity.id
_entity.type
_entity.pdbx_description
1 polymer ?
#
loop_
_entity_poly.entity_id
_entity_poly.type
_entity_poly.pdbx_seq_one_letter_code
_entity_poly.pdbx_strand_id
1 'polypeptide(L)'
;MVKKIRISNFEIRNHNIKVLALDIDGVLTDGTGRLTNGDDEEKRFNFQDLDAVTQARCSGLGIAFITGEQTAAVDLIAKRFGVEVVIKGAKDKVLALAELSAQLQVPLSAFCYVGDSDRDAPAFSGVGLGLAPVNATPKAKAAAHRLLTRAGGAGAVAEAITLLRQLTGNGEGNSALEDGIRRSVSESVAAHQSLLNGAITTLVQVTRAFVTAIRTGHKILLFGNGGSAADAQHVAAELVGRFAQDSDPWAAIALTTDTSVLTCVGNDWEYAEIFSRQVRALARPGDVVVGISTSGRSPNVLRGLQAGNKRGAVTIGFTGADGSALREYADLCFCAPAKSTPRIQELHLLSWHAVCEMVETELMK
;
A
#
# COMPACT_ATOMS: atom_id res chain seq x y z
N MET A 1 -48.59 5.90 22.60
CA MET A 1 -48.55 7.03 21.62
C MET A 1 -47.13 7.51 21.50
N VAL A 2 -46.40 7.03 20.51
CA VAL A 2 -45.03 7.45 20.25
C VAL A 2 -45.07 8.72 19.40
N LYS A 3 -44.61 9.85 19.95
CA LYS A 3 -44.50 11.12 19.20
C LYS A 3 -43.50 10.96 18.07
N LYS A 4 -43.99 10.93 16.81
CA LYS A 4 -43.16 11.08 15.62
C LYS A 4 -42.42 12.42 15.69
N ILE A 5 -41.12 12.40 15.85
CA ILE A 5 -40.24 13.55 15.67
C ILE A 5 -40.27 13.91 14.17
N ARG A 6 -40.81 15.08 13.84
CA ARG A 6 -40.76 15.66 12.50
C ARG A 6 -39.26 15.93 12.18
N ILE A 7 -38.71 15.13 11.30
CA ILE A 7 -37.46 15.47 10.62
C ILE A 7 -37.85 16.55 9.60
N SER A 8 -37.45 17.79 9.84
CA SER A 8 -37.55 18.85 8.83
C SER A 8 -36.69 18.42 7.65
N ASN A 9 -37.28 18.35 6.45
CA ASN A 9 -36.56 18.20 5.19
C ASN A 9 -35.68 19.43 4.97
N PHE A 10 -34.51 19.44 5.57
CA PHE A 10 -33.44 20.32 5.18
C PHE A 10 -32.85 19.71 3.91
N GLU A 11 -33.15 20.31 2.76
CA GLU A 11 -32.48 19.95 1.51
C GLU A 11 -31.00 20.16 1.69
N ILE A 12 -30.28 19.05 1.81
CA ILE A 12 -28.84 19.00 1.90
C ILE A 12 -28.31 19.46 0.54
N ARG A 13 -28.01 20.74 0.41
CA ARG A 13 -27.51 21.36 -0.81
C ARG A 13 -26.11 20.80 -1.11
N ASN A 14 -26.01 20.17 -2.26
CA ASN A 14 -24.79 19.81 -3.01
C ASN A 14 -23.48 19.75 -2.16
N HIS A 15 -23.18 18.56 -1.56
CA HIS A 15 -22.10 18.46 -0.59
C HIS A 15 -20.74 18.27 -1.25
N ASN A 16 -20.15 19.36 -1.73
CA ASN A 16 -18.73 19.39 -2.05
C ASN A 16 -17.93 19.85 -0.80
N ILE A 17 -17.99 19.06 0.28
CA ILE A 17 -17.21 19.34 1.49
C ILE A 17 -15.74 19.06 1.21
N LYS A 18 -14.90 20.09 1.38
CA LYS A 18 -13.45 20.05 1.15
C LYS A 18 -12.64 20.12 2.44
N VAL A 19 -13.22 20.66 3.50
CA VAL A 19 -12.55 20.86 4.79
C VAL A 19 -13.43 20.36 5.92
N LEU A 20 -12.85 19.55 6.80
CA LEU A 20 -13.41 19.18 8.10
C LEU A 20 -12.68 19.99 9.18
N ALA A 21 -13.37 20.94 9.77
CA ALA A 21 -12.90 21.70 10.92
C ALA A 21 -13.44 21.09 12.21
N LEU A 22 -12.58 20.86 13.19
CA LEU A 22 -12.90 20.14 14.44
C LEU A 22 -12.56 21.04 15.63
N ASP A 23 -13.48 21.15 16.59
CA ASP A 23 -13.09 21.56 17.95
C ASP A 23 -12.26 20.43 18.58
N ILE A 24 -11.49 20.74 19.60
CA ILE A 24 -10.66 19.75 20.30
C ILE A 24 -11.41 19.22 21.54
N ASP A 25 -11.76 20.10 22.46
CA ASP A 25 -12.33 19.70 23.74
C ASP A 25 -13.82 19.35 23.58
N GLY A 26 -14.21 18.15 24.00
CA GLY A 26 -15.56 17.64 23.82
C GLY A 26 -15.87 17.08 22.42
N VAL A 27 -14.92 17.15 21.45
CA VAL A 27 -15.02 16.59 20.12
C VAL A 27 -13.94 15.54 19.87
N LEU A 28 -12.65 15.93 19.84
CA LEU A 28 -11.53 14.99 19.77
C LEU A 28 -11.25 14.33 21.11
N THR A 29 -11.47 15.07 22.20
CA THR A 29 -11.38 14.59 23.57
C THR A 29 -12.77 14.44 24.19
N ASP A 30 -12.84 13.85 25.37
CA ASP A 30 -14.10 13.72 26.13
C ASP A 30 -14.57 15.02 26.81
N GLY A 31 -13.83 16.11 26.62
CA GLY A 31 -14.09 17.43 27.23
C GLY A 31 -13.68 17.52 28.69
N THR A 32 -12.98 16.51 29.23
CA THR A 32 -12.42 16.53 30.57
C THR A 32 -10.92 16.73 30.53
N GLY A 33 -10.39 17.51 31.49
CA GLY A 33 -8.95 17.69 31.70
C GLY A 33 -8.57 17.19 33.09
N ARG A 34 -7.37 16.64 33.24
CA ARG A 34 -6.77 16.31 34.51
C ARG A 34 -5.59 17.23 34.78
N LEU A 35 -5.66 18.00 35.83
CA LEU A 35 -4.53 18.79 36.28
C LEU A 35 -3.53 17.90 37.02
N THR A 36 -2.28 17.91 36.59
CA THR A 36 -1.16 17.23 37.25
C THR A 36 -0.40 18.22 38.17
N ASN A 37 0.54 17.75 38.99
CA ASN A 37 1.34 18.57 39.89
C ASN A 37 2.37 19.46 39.15
N GLY A 38 1.98 20.11 38.10
CA GLY A 38 2.69 21.05 37.26
C GLY A 38 1.68 21.69 36.32
N ASP A 39 2.10 22.59 35.46
CA ASP A 39 1.23 23.25 34.47
C ASP A 39 0.79 22.31 33.30
N ASP A 40 1.06 21.01 33.43
CA ASP A 40 0.71 20.02 32.42
C ASP A 40 -0.73 19.54 32.57
N GLU A 41 -1.47 19.57 31.49
CA GLU A 41 -2.84 19.09 31.35
C GLU A 41 -2.88 17.75 30.62
N GLU A 42 -3.48 16.72 31.25
CA GLU A 42 -3.70 15.42 30.58
C GLU A 42 -5.05 15.43 29.88
N LYS A 43 -5.05 15.18 28.54
CA LYS A 43 -6.25 15.01 27.70
C LYS A 43 -6.25 13.62 27.06
N ARG A 44 -7.44 13.02 26.93
CA ARG A 44 -7.63 11.70 26.33
C ARG A 44 -8.33 11.81 25.00
N PHE A 45 -7.82 11.08 24.00
CA PHE A 45 -8.44 10.97 22.68
C PHE A 45 -8.62 9.50 22.28
N ASN A 46 -9.48 9.26 21.30
CA ASN A 46 -9.77 7.93 20.78
C ASN A 46 -8.86 7.58 19.57
N PHE A 47 -8.26 6.39 19.58
CA PHE A 47 -7.44 5.92 18.45
C PHE A 47 -8.25 5.72 17.17
N GLN A 48 -9.54 5.39 17.24
CA GLN A 48 -10.40 5.31 16.04
C GLN A 48 -10.54 6.68 15.36
N ASP A 49 -10.62 7.76 16.15
CA ASP A 49 -10.66 9.13 15.63
C ASP A 49 -9.32 9.51 14.97
N LEU A 50 -8.19 9.12 15.57
CA LEU A 50 -6.86 9.31 14.98
C LEU A 50 -6.71 8.60 13.63
N ASP A 51 -7.12 7.34 13.55
CA ASP A 51 -7.05 6.54 12.33
C ASP A 51 -7.97 7.13 11.24
N ALA A 52 -9.18 7.53 11.61
CA ALA A 52 -10.15 8.14 10.69
C ALA A 52 -9.63 9.47 10.12
N VAL A 53 -9.06 10.35 10.96
CA VAL A 53 -8.44 11.62 10.53
C VAL A 53 -7.27 11.35 9.58
N THR A 54 -6.41 10.38 9.91
CA THR A 54 -5.28 10.00 9.06
C THR A 54 -5.75 9.54 7.68
N GLN A 55 -6.75 8.66 7.63
CA GLN A 55 -7.33 8.18 6.38
C GLN A 55 -8.02 9.30 5.58
N ALA A 56 -8.75 10.20 6.24
CA ALA A 56 -9.42 11.31 5.59
C ALA A 56 -8.43 12.27 4.93
N ARG A 57 -7.32 12.58 5.61
CA ARG A 57 -6.22 13.39 5.04
C ARG A 57 -5.58 12.71 3.83
N CYS A 58 -5.28 11.43 3.92
CA CYS A 58 -4.75 10.65 2.80
C CYS A 58 -5.71 10.62 1.59
N SER A 59 -7.01 10.77 1.81
CA SER A 59 -8.04 10.85 0.76
C SER A 59 -8.21 12.27 0.20
N GLY A 60 -7.43 13.26 0.65
CA GLY A 60 -7.47 14.63 0.17
C GLY A 60 -8.47 15.54 0.89
N LEU A 61 -9.12 15.09 1.97
CA LEU A 61 -9.94 15.98 2.81
C LEU A 61 -9.03 16.89 3.64
N GLY A 62 -9.22 18.20 3.55
CA GLY A 62 -8.56 19.17 4.41
C GLY A 62 -9.02 18.98 5.86
N ILE A 63 -8.09 18.92 6.82
CA ILE A 63 -8.41 18.84 8.25
C ILE A 63 -7.83 20.06 8.95
N ALA A 64 -8.64 20.72 9.79
CA ALA A 64 -8.20 21.84 10.61
C ALA A 64 -8.75 21.71 12.04
N PHE A 65 -7.99 22.19 13.02
CA PHE A 65 -8.43 22.29 14.40
C PHE A 65 -8.75 23.76 14.75
N ILE A 66 -9.84 23.98 15.49
CA ILE A 66 -10.25 25.29 15.98
C ILE A 66 -10.58 25.16 17.47
N THR A 67 -9.72 25.65 18.33
CA THR A 67 -9.89 25.54 19.78
C THR A 67 -9.83 26.89 20.48
N GLY A 68 -10.60 27.06 21.57
CA GLY A 68 -10.50 28.20 22.47
C GLY A 68 -9.25 28.22 23.33
N GLU A 69 -8.50 27.12 23.36
CA GLU A 69 -7.32 26.93 24.20
C GLU A 69 -6.01 27.29 23.48
N GLN A 70 -4.97 27.59 24.28
CA GLN A 70 -3.62 27.90 23.80
C GLN A 70 -2.54 27.10 24.52
N THR A 71 -2.91 25.94 25.08
CA THR A 71 -2.01 25.12 25.89
C THR A 71 -1.07 24.27 25.03
N ALA A 72 0.03 23.79 25.61
CA ALA A 72 0.95 22.87 24.96
C ALA A 72 0.27 21.55 24.54
N ALA A 73 -0.78 21.14 25.25
CA ALA A 73 -1.56 19.95 24.92
C ALA A 73 -2.20 20.03 23.53
N VAL A 74 -2.62 21.23 23.10
CA VAL A 74 -3.14 21.46 21.73
C VAL A 74 -2.09 21.14 20.67
N ASP A 75 -0.83 21.55 20.88
CA ASP A 75 0.26 21.29 19.93
C ASP A 75 0.60 19.79 19.85
N LEU A 76 0.58 19.12 21.00
CA LEU A 76 0.82 17.68 21.06
C LEU A 76 -0.28 16.89 20.34
N ILE A 77 -1.54 17.28 20.53
CA ILE A 77 -2.68 16.66 19.82
C ILE A 77 -2.55 16.92 18.30
N ALA A 78 -2.34 18.15 17.89
CA ALA A 78 -2.18 18.50 16.49
C ALA A 78 -1.04 17.70 15.81
N LYS A 79 0.11 17.62 16.47
CA LYS A 79 1.25 16.82 16.03
C LYS A 79 0.90 15.33 15.95
N ARG A 80 0.20 14.79 16.95
CA ARG A 80 -0.20 13.37 16.98
C ARG A 80 -1.16 13.01 15.84
N PHE A 81 -2.13 13.89 15.55
CA PHE A 81 -3.08 13.72 14.45
C PHE A 81 -2.50 14.14 13.10
N GLY A 82 -1.29 14.70 13.07
CA GLY A 82 -0.62 15.20 11.88
C GLY A 82 -1.35 16.39 11.23
N VAL A 83 -2.10 17.18 12.00
CA VAL A 83 -2.86 18.34 11.52
C VAL A 83 -2.00 19.59 11.66
N GLU A 84 -1.74 20.26 10.52
CA GLU A 84 -0.88 21.44 10.45
C GLU A 84 -1.66 22.73 10.64
N VAL A 85 -2.92 22.76 10.26
CA VAL A 85 -3.78 23.93 10.33
C VAL A 85 -4.51 23.96 11.66
N VAL A 86 -4.09 24.84 12.55
CA VAL A 86 -4.64 24.95 13.92
C VAL A 86 -4.88 26.42 14.27
N ILE A 87 -6.13 26.77 14.57
CA ILE A 87 -6.48 28.09 15.11
C ILE A 87 -6.70 27.95 16.62
N LYS A 88 -5.81 28.57 17.38
CA LYS A 88 -5.80 28.55 18.87
C LYS A 88 -6.41 29.84 19.42
N GLY A 89 -6.94 29.75 20.64
CA GLY A 89 -7.53 30.91 21.31
C GLY A 89 -8.80 31.42 20.67
N ALA A 90 -9.42 30.62 19.81
CA ALA A 90 -10.63 30.95 19.05
C ALA A 90 -11.87 30.94 19.96
N LYS A 91 -12.08 32.02 20.70
CA LYS A 91 -13.28 32.20 21.55
C LYS A 91 -14.53 32.45 20.72
N ASP A 92 -14.39 33.09 19.54
CA ASP A 92 -15.42 33.25 18.54
C ASP A 92 -15.14 32.30 17.36
N LYS A 93 -15.95 31.24 17.27
CA LYS A 93 -15.79 30.19 16.26
C LYS A 93 -16.22 30.67 14.87
N VAL A 94 -17.12 31.65 14.77
CA VAL A 94 -17.56 32.21 13.47
C VAL A 94 -16.43 32.99 12.83
N LEU A 95 -15.74 33.84 13.59
CA LEU A 95 -14.57 34.56 13.11
C LEU A 95 -13.42 33.61 12.74
N ALA A 96 -13.16 32.62 13.58
CA ALA A 96 -12.12 31.64 13.30
C ALA A 96 -12.37 30.82 12.00
N LEU A 97 -13.61 30.42 11.74
CA LEU A 97 -13.98 29.75 10.50
C LEU A 97 -13.87 30.69 9.27
N ALA A 98 -14.23 31.96 9.43
CA ALA A 98 -14.06 32.96 8.36
C ALA A 98 -12.58 33.20 8.03
N GLU A 99 -11.73 33.29 9.04
CA GLU A 99 -10.28 33.39 8.88
C GLU A 99 -9.70 32.14 8.18
N LEU A 100 -10.11 30.94 8.62
CA LEU A 100 -9.70 29.68 8.01
C LEU A 100 -10.16 29.57 6.54
N SER A 101 -11.38 30.02 6.23
CA SER A 101 -11.91 30.06 4.88
C SER A 101 -11.07 30.96 3.96
N ALA A 102 -10.66 32.14 4.46
CA ALA A 102 -9.80 33.05 3.73
C ALA A 102 -8.38 32.47 3.54
N GLN A 103 -7.80 31.91 4.57
CA GLN A 103 -6.47 31.30 4.54
C GLN A 103 -6.39 30.13 3.54
N LEU A 104 -7.39 29.27 3.52
CA LEU A 104 -7.44 28.08 2.66
C LEU A 104 -8.01 28.38 1.26
N GLN A 105 -8.57 29.56 1.04
CA GLN A 105 -9.30 29.96 -0.19
C GLN A 105 -10.44 28.97 -0.52
N VAL A 106 -11.12 28.47 0.52
CA VAL A 106 -12.26 27.54 0.42
C VAL A 106 -13.49 28.22 1.01
N PRO A 107 -14.64 28.27 0.32
CA PRO A 107 -15.83 28.92 0.85
C PRO A 107 -16.40 28.13 2.03
N LEU A 108 -16.99 28.81 3.02
CA LEU A 108 -17.58 28.18 4.21
C LEU A 108 -18.65 27.13 3.89
N SER A 109 -19.33 27.25 2.76
CA SER A 109 -20.26 26.23 2.27
C SER A 109 -19.62 24.88 1.96
N ALA A 110 -18.29 24.84 1.80
CA ALA A 110 -17.52 23.62 1.60
C ALA A 110 -16.82 23.14 2.90
N PHE A 111 -17.21 23.69 4.05
CA PHE A 111 -16.75 23.23 5.35
C PHE A 111 -17.79 22.34 6.03
N CYS A 112 -17.30 21.24 6.65
CA CYS A 112 -17.97 20.57 7.74
C CYS A 112 -17.32 21.04 9.05
N TYR A 113 -18.14 21.46 10.02
CA TYR A 113 -17.65 21.85 11.34
C TYR A 113 -18.25 20.93 12.43
N VAL A 114 -17.41 20.43 13.32
CA VAL A 114 -17.85 19.63 14.49
C VAL A 114 -17.52 20.42 15.76
N GLY A 115 -18.53 20.67 16.58
CA GLY A 115 -18.41 21.39 17.85
C GLY A 115 -19.41 20.89 18.86
N ASP A 116 -19.15 21.08 20.17
CA ASP A 116 -19.95 20.54 21.26
C ASP A 116 -20.52 21.58 22.22
N SER A 117 -20.01 22.80 22.19
CA SER A 117 -20.29 23.85 23.19
C SER A 117 -21.25 24.93 22.71
N ASP A 118 -21.73 25.75 23.62
CA ASP A 118 -22.55 26.93 23.32
C ASP A 118 -21.85 27.94 22.42
N ARG A 119 -20.50 27.94 22.41
CA ARG A 119 -19.66 28.81 21.56
C ARG A 119 -19.66 28.34 20.11
N ASP A 120 -19.89 27.05 19.87
CA ASP A 120 -19.93 26.45 18.54
C ASP A 120 -21.28 26.66 17.85
N ALA A 121 -22.34 26.76 18.62
CA ALA A 121 -23.71 26.86 18.12
C ALA A 121 -23.92 27.93 17.03
N PRO A 122 -23.38 29.17 17.14
CA PRO A 122 -23.51 30.18 16.07
C PRO A 122 -22.80 29.80 14.77
N ALA A 123 -21.72 29.00 14.86
CA ALA A 123 -20.87 28.65 13.71
C ALA A 123 -21.54 27.64 12.77
N PHE A 124 -22.45 26.81 13.27
CA PHE A 124 -23.11 25.78 12.45
C PHE A 124 -23.92 26.35 11.30
N SER A 125 -24.57 27.50 11.48
CA SER A 125 -25.37 28.13 10.41
C SER A 125 -24.54 28.70 9.27
N GLY A 126 -23.25 28.98 9.52
CA GLY A 126 -22.33 29.59 8.56
C GLY A 126 -21.60 28.59 7.65
N VAL A 127 -21.63 27.29 7.98
CA VAL A 127 -20.90 26.24 7.26
C VAL A 127 -21.84 25.36 6.44
N GLY A 128 -21.28 24.61 5.48
CA GLY A 128 -22.03 23.67 4.65
C GLY A 128 -22.66 22.52 5.45
N LEU A 129 -21.97 22.03 6.49
CA LEU A 129 -22.48 21.01 7.39
C LEU A 129 -21.97 21.22 8.81
N GLY A 130 -22.88 21.46 9.77
CA GLY A 130 -22.58 21.56 11.19
C GLY A 130 -22.99 20.27 11.91
N LEU A 131 -22.07 19.66 12.66
CA LEU A 131 -22.27 18.41 13.39
C LEU A 131 -22.04 18.62 14.88
N ALA A 132 -22.84 17.99 15.72
CA ALA A 132 -22.64 18.00 17.16
C ALA A 132 -22.63 16.55 17.71
N PRO A 133 -21.63 16.20 18.57
CA PRO A 133 -21.58 14.89 19.22
C PRO A 133 -22.69 14.74 20.27
N VAL A 134 -22.95 13.50 20.71
CA VAL A 134 -24.03 13.23 21.66
C VAL A 134 -23.83 13.88 23.03
N ASN A 135 -22.59 14.17 23.43
CA ASN A 135 -22.25 14.90 24.67
C ASN A 135 -22.37 16.43 24.54
N ALA A 136 -22.64 16.97 23.34
CA ALA A 136 -22.74 18.41 23.15
C ALA A 136 -23.82 19.06 24.00
N THR A 137 -23.68 20.36 24.25
CA THR A 137 -24.67 21.14 25.02
C THR A 137 -26.02 21.16 24.31
N PRO A 138 -27.13 21.39 25.05
CA PRO A 138 -28.46 21.49 24.45
C PRO A 138 -28.54 22.56 23.34
N LYS A 139 -27.81 23.67 23.52
CA LYS A 139 -27.80 24.77 22.54
C LYS A 139 -27.03 24.39 21.27
N ALA A 140 -25.87 23.74 21.41
CA ALA A 140 -25.12 23.22 20.26
C ALA A 140 -25.91 22.16 19.50
N LYS A 141 -26.56 21.22 20.20
CA LYS A 141 -27.43 20.20 19.60
C LYS A 141 -28.60 20.79 18.83
N ALA A 142 -29.22 21.86 19.36
CA ALA A 142 -30.35 22.52 18.70
C ALA A 142 -29.95 23.29 17.44
N ALA A 143 -28.71 23.81 17.38
CA ALA A 143 -28.19 24.59 16.28
C ALA A 143 -27.51 23.75 15.19
N ALA A 144 -27.04 22.53 15.51
CA ALA A 144 -26.38 21.65 14.58
C ALA A 144 -27.32 21.14 13.45
N HIS A 145 -26.80 21.01 12.26
CA HIS A 145 -27.53 20.45 11.11
C HIS A 145 -27.81 18.96 11.34
N ARG A 146 -26.91 18.23 12.00
CA ARG A 146 -27.08 16.82 12.34
C ARG A 146 -26.37 16.46 13.65
N LEU A 147 -26.97 15.54 14.39
CA LEU A 147 -26.38 14.98 15.60
C LEU A 147 -25.66 13.68 15.28
N LEU A 148 -24.47 13.53 15.88
CA LEU A 148 -23.72 12.28 15.91
C LEU A 148 -24.26 11.38 17.04
N THR A 149 -24.10 10.09 16.91
CA THR A 149 -24.52 9.10 17.91
C THR A 149 -23.44 8.82 18.95
N ARG A 150 -22.19 9.13 18.62
CA ARG A 150 -21.04 8.95 19.50
C ARG A 150 -20.67 10.25 20.22
N ALA A 151 -20.06 10.10 21.40
CA ALA A 151 -19.52 11.20 22.16
C ALA A 151 -18.11 11.59 21.67
N GLY A 152 -17.73 12.84 21.94
CA GLY A 152 -16.34 13.29 21.78
C GLY A 152 -15.38 12.43 22.60
N GLY A 153 -14.20 12.18 22.07
CA GLY A 153 -13.24 11.24 22.65
C GLY A 153 -13.65 9.76 22.61
N ALA A 154 -14.80 9.44 21.98
CA ALA A 154 -15.34 8.09 21.91
C ALA A 154 -15.73 7.67 20.48
N GLY A 155 -15.11 8.27 19.44
CA GLY A 155 -15.32 7.93 18.06
C GLY A 155 -16.27 8.88 17.31
N ALA A 156 -16.60 10.05 17.85
CA ALA A 156 -17.46 11.04 17.20
C ALA A 156 -16.84 11.57 15.89
N VAL A 157 -15.55 11.77 15.84
CA VAL A 157 -14.85 12.25 14.64
C VAL A 157 -14.82 11.17 13.57
N ALA A 158 -14.61 9.91 13.94
CA ALA A 158 -14.69 8.78 13.01
C ALA A 158 -16.09 8.64 12.41
N GLU A 159 -17.16 8.85 13.21
CA GLU A 159 -18.54 8.87 12.74
C GLU A 159 -18.78 10.05 11.78
N ALA A 160 -18.29 11.25 12.11
CA ALA A 160 -18.40 12.44 11.24
C ALA A 160 -17.76 12.21 9.87
N ILE A 161 -16.56 11.64 9.83
CA ILE A 161 -15.83 11.31 8.59
C ILE A 161 -16.61 10.26 7.78
N THR A 162 -17.13 9.23 8.44
CA THR A 162 -17.98 8.22 7.78
C THR A 162 -19.22 8.83 7.15
N LEU A 163 -19.87 9.72 7.89
CA LEU A 163 -21.03 10.47 7.39
C LEU A 163 -20.69 11.34 6.17
N LEU A 164 -19.56 12.05 6.22
CA LEU A 164 -19.09 12.84 5.08
C LEU A 164 -18.86 11.98 3.83
N ARG A 165 -18.23 10.83 3.96
CA ARG A 165 -18.02 9.88 2.85
C ARG A 165 -19.35 9.43 2.22
N GLN A 166 -20.37 9.15 3.04
CA GLN A 166 -21.69 8.78 2.57
C GLN A 166 -22.41 9.93 1.82
N LEU A 167 -22.27 11.17 2.31
CA LEU A 167 -22.93 12.34 1.74
C LEU A 167 -22.29 12.84 0.45
N THR A 168 -20.97 12.68 0.29
CA THR A 168 -20.24 13.16 -0.90
C THR A 168 -20.34 12.20 -2.09
N GLY A 169 -21.11 11.11 -1.99
CA GLY A 169 -21.24 10.10 -3.06
C GLY A 169 -19.96 9.26 -3.29
N ASN A 170 -18.90 9.51 -2.53
CA ASN A 170 -17.69 8.67 -2.48
C ASN A 170 -17.90 7.45 -1.56
N GLY A 171 -19.15 7.23 -1.21
CA GLY A 171 -19.53 6.23 -0.23
C GLY A 171 -19.59 4.83 -0.73
N GLU A 172 -19.52 3.80 -0.59
CA GLU A 172 -19.61 2.34 -0.68
C GLU A 172 -18.83 1.72 -1.85
N GLY A 173 -18.95 2.21 -3.08
CA GLY A 173 -18.27 1.60 -4.22
C GLY A 173 -16.77 1.91 -4.28
N ASN A 174 -16.39 3.17 -4.15
CA ASN A 174 -14.97 3.59 -4.21
C ASN A 174 -14.21 3.27 -2.91
N SER A 175 -14.86 3.34 -1.74
CA SER A 175 -14.23 2.99 -0.45
C SER A 175 -13.83 1.51 -0.42
N ALA A 176 -14.69 0.61 -0.85
CA ALA A 176 -14.38 -0.82 -0.87
C ALA A 176 -13.25 -1.16 -1.86
N LEU A 177 -13.23 -0.50 -3.03
CA LEU A 177 -12.15 -0.65 -4.01
C LEU A 177 -10.83 -0.06 -3.49
N GLU A 178 -10.88 1.14 -2.91
CA GLU A 178 -9.71 1.79 -2.33
C GLU A 178 -9.13 0.97 -1.17
N ASP A 179 -9.96 0.50 -0.27
CA ASP A 179 -9.56 -0.37 0.85
C ASP A 179 -9.00 -1.71 0.34
N GLY A 180 -9.57 -2.25 -0.74
CA GLY A 180 -9.07 -3.44 -1.41
C GLY A 180 -7.66 -3.22 -1.99
N ILE A 181 -7.46 -2.12 -2.69
CA ILE A 181 -6.16 -1.74 -3.27
C ILE A 181 -5.14 -1.46 -2.16
N ARG A 182 -5.50 -0.70 -1.12
CA ARG A 182 -4.62 -0.43 0.03
C ARG A 182 -4.18 -1.70 0.73
N ARG A 183 -5.08 -2.66 0.96
CA ARG A 183 -4.72 -3.98 1.51
C ARG A 183 -3.74 -4.70 0.61
N SER A 184 -4.00 -4.77 -0.69
CA SER A 184 -3.13 -5.40 -1.66
C SER A 184 -1.71 -4.79 -1.66
N VAL A 185 -1.61 -3.46 -1.64
CA VAL A 185 -0.33 -2.74 -1.55
C VAL A 185 0.36 -3.00 -0.21
N SER A 186 -0.37 -2.98 0.91
CA SER A 186 0.19 -3.26 2.24
C SER A 186 0.71 -4.69 2.36
N GLU A 187 0.00 -5.67 1.81
CA GLU A 187 0.47 -7.06 1.72
C GLU A 187 1.75 -7.18 0.90
N SER A 188 1.85 -6.44 -0.21
CA SER A 188 3.05 -6.37 -1.04
C SER A 188 4.24 -5.80 -0.27
N VAL A 189 4.06 -4.67 0.42
CA VAL A 189 5.11 -4.06 1.26
C VAL A 189 5.59 -5.04 2.34
N ALA A 190 4.68 -5.72 3.03
CA ALA A 190 5.03 -6.70 4.06
C ALA A 190 5.81 -7.89 3.46
N ALA A 191 5.41 -8.38 2.29
CA ALA A 191 6.11 -9.44 1.58
C ALA A 191 7.53 -9.01 1.19
N HIS A 192 7.71 -7.80 0.67
CA HIS A 192 9.02 -7.24 0.32
C HIS A 192 9.93 -7.10 1.55
N GLN A 193 9.41 -6.62 2.67
CA GLN A 193 10.17 -6.55 3.93
C GLN A 193 10.64 -7.92 4.41
N SER A 194 9.86 -8.98 4.18
CA SER A 194 10.22 -10.33 4.59
C SER A 194 11.42 -10.92 3.83
N LEU A 195 11.76 -10.39 2.63
CA LEU A 195 12.96 -10.80 1.90
C LEU A 195 14.24 -10.56 2.69
N LEU A 196 14.29 -9.48 3.48
CA LEU A 196 15.46 -9.12 4.28
C LEU A 196 15.81 -10.17 5.34
N ASN A 197 14.84 -11.02 5.74
CA ASN A 197 14.96 -11.94 6.88
C ASN A 197 15.47 -13.35 6.53
N GLY A 198 15.93 -13.64 5.30
CA GLY A 198 16.44 -14.98 5.02
C GLY A 198 16.74 -15.33 3.57
N ALA A 199 16.23 -14.57 2.60
CA ALA A 199 16.38 -14.89 1.19
C ALA A 199 17.67 -14.32 0.54
N ILE A 200 18.31 -13.35 1.17
CA ILE A 200 19.46 -12.60 0.62
C ILE A 200 20.64 -13.52 0.32
N THR A 201 20.94 -14.47 1.20
CA THR A 201 22.06 -15.42 1.00
C THR A 201 21.94 -16.20 -0.31
N THR A 202 20.73 -16.66 -0.64
CA THR A 202 20.48 -17.39 -1.89
C THR A 202 20.64 -16.46 -3.10
N LEU A 203 20.19 -15.21 -3.03
CA LEU A 203 20.36 -14.24 -4.12
C LEU A 203 21.84 -13.93 -4.36
N VAL A 204 22.66 -13.86 -3.32
CA VAL A 204 24.12 -13.73 -3.46
C VAL A 204 24.73 -14.94 -4.18
N GLN A 205 24.26 -16.15 -3.89
CA GLN A 205 24.73 -17.36 -4.58
C GLN A 205 24.30 -17.35 -6.05
N VAL A 206 23.07 -16.95 -6.37
CA VAL A 206 22.57 -16.77 -7.74
C VAL A 206 23.41 -15.76 -8.50
N THR A 207 23.68 -14.58 -7.91
CA THR A 207 24.55 -13.56 -8.49
C THR A 207 25.94 -14.12 -8.83
N ARG A 208 26.55 -14.85 -7.92
CA ARG A 208 27.87 -15.47 -8.13
C ARG A 208 27.84 -16.50 -9.27
N ALA A 209 26.80 -17.30 -9.37
CA ALA A 209 26.64 -18.27 -10.46
C ALA A 209 26.56 -17.54 -11.82
N PHE A 210 25.78 -16.45 -11.92
CA PHE A 210 25.68 -15.62 -13.12
C PHE A 210 27.03 -14.99 -13.49
N VAL A 211 27.69 -14.33 -12.54
CA VAL A 211 29.01 -13.70 -12.74
C VAL A 211 30.04 -14.74 -13.21
N THR A 212 30.06 -15.91 -12.59
CA THR A 212 31.00 -16.98 -12.98
C THR A 212 30.73 -17.45 -14.41
N ALA A 213 29.48 -17.76 -14.75
CA ALA A 213 29.11 -18.19 -16.10
C ALA A 213 29.49 -17.15 -17.15
N ILE A 214 29.17 -15.89 -16.93
CA ILE A 214 29.48 -14.80 -17.87
C ILE A 214 30.99 -14.62 -18.03
N ARG A 215 31.73 -14.54 -16.94
CA ARG A 215 33.22 -14.39 -16.99
C ARG A 215 33.92 -15.53 -17.70
N THR A 216 33.35 -16.71 -17.69
CA THR A 216 33.91 -17.91 -18.35
C THR A 216 33.32 -18.17 -19.74
N GLY A 217 32.58 -17.21 -20.31
CA GLY A 217 32.05 -17.27 -21.67
C GLY A 217 30.84 -18.20 -21.84
N HIS A 218 30.16 -18.52 -20.75
CA HIS A 218 28.93 -19.32 -20.75
C HIS A 218 27.68 -18.43 -20.79
N LYS A 219 26.54 -19.05 -21.02
CA LYS A 219 25.24 -18.36 -21.17
C LYS A 219 24.25 -18.73 -20.06
N ILE A 220 23.20 -17.91 -19.96
CA ILE A 220 22.10 -18.07 -19.03
C ILE A 220 20.85 -18.39 -19.84
N LEU A 221 20.20 -19.50 -19.54
CA LEU A 221 18.94 -19.94 -20.17
C LEU A 221 17.82 -19.82 -19.13
N LEU A 222 16.76 -19.04 -19.45
CA LEU A 222 15.67 -18.75 -18.51
C LEU A 222 14.32 -19.21 -19.08
N PHE A 223 13.48 -19.77 -18.24
CA PHE A 223 12.13 -20.16 -18.62
C PHE A 223 11.15 -20.19 -17.44
N GLY A 224 9.87 -20.07 -17.78
CA GLY A 224 8.74 -20.15 -16.86
C GLY A 224 7.42 -20.09 -17.63
N ASN A 225 6.30 -20.05 -16.93
CA ASN A 225 4.97 -19.98 -17.54
C ASN A 225 4.27 -18.66 -17.17
N GLY A 226 3.45 -18.12 -18.07
CA GLY A 226 2.64 -16.91 -17.80
C GLY A 226 3.49 -15.73 -17.34
N GLY A 227 3.22 -15.17 -16.14
CA GLY A 227 4.01 -14.09 -15.56
C GLY A 227 5.48 -14.45 -15.37
N SER A 228 5.78 -15.69 -14.99
CA SER A 228 7.17 -16.18 -14.89
C SER A 228 7.86 -16.32 -16.26
N ALA A 229 7.11 -16.46 -17.36
CA ALA A 229 7.68 -16.36 -18.71
C ALA A 229 8.05 -14.91 -19.04
N ALA A 230 7.23 -13.95 -18.63
CA ALA A 230 7.55 -12.54 -18.76
C ALA A 230 8.81 -12.18 -17.94
N ASP A 231 8.93 -12.67 -16.70
CA ASP A 231 10.14 -12.48 -15.89
C ASP A 231 11.39 -13.05 -16.58
N ALA A 232 11.31 -14.24 -17.18
CA ALA A 232 12.42 -14.84 -17.91
C ALA A 232 12.88 -13.95 -19.10
N GLN A 233 11.92 -13.38 -19.85
CA GLN A 233 12.21 -12.44 -20.94
C GLN A 233 12.81 -11.14 -20.42
N HIS A 234 12.26 -10.60 -19.33
CA HIS A 234 12.74 -9.39 -18.72
C HIS A 234 14.21 -9.52 -18.28
N VAL A 235 14.55 -10.56 -17.52
CA VAL A 235 15.93 -10.82 -17.07
C VAL A 235 16.88 -11.03 -18.25
N ALA A 236 16.46 -11.76 -19.27
CA ALA A 236 17.29 -11.92 -20.48
C ALA A 236 17.54 -10.58 -21.16
N ALA A 237 16.55 -9.68 -21.21
CA ALA A 237 16.70 -8.35 -21.79
C ALA A 237 17.65 -7.46 -20.97
N GLU A 238 17.61 -7.53 -19.63
CA GLU A 238 18.53 -6.79 -18.76
C GLU A 238 19.99 -7.22 -18.96
N LEU A 239 20.25 -8.50 -19.21
CA LEU A 239 21.58 -9.03 -19.42
C LEU A 239 22.12 -8.80 -20.85
N VAL A 240 21.26 -8.89 -21.87
CA VAL A 240 21.63 -8.72 -23.29
C VAL A 240 21.68 -7.25 -23.68
N GLY A 241 20.76 -6.45 -23.14
CA GLY A 241 20.69 -5.01 -23.38
C GLY A 241 21.65 -4.27 -22.44
N ARG A 242 21.13 -3.78 -21.36
CA ARG A 242 21.86 -3.19 -20.21
C ARG A 242 20.93 -3.07 -19.05
N PHE A 243 21.41 -3.17 -17.83
CA PHE A 243 20.63 -2.85 -16.63
C PHE A 243 20.67 -1.34 -16.32
N ALA A 244 21.78 -0.82 -15.89
CA ALA A 244 21.97 0.61 -15.60
C ALA A 244 23.13 1.25 -16.37
N GLN A 245 24.21 0.52 -16.57
CA GLN A 245 25.43 1.01 -17.22
C GLN A 245 25.57 0.45 -18.62
N ASP A 246 26.26 1.16 -19.51
CA ASP A 246 26.58 0.68 -20.84
C ASP A 246 27.71 -0.36 -20.75
N SER A 247 27.44 -1.57 -21.25
CA SER A 247 28.38 -2.70 -21.17
C SER A 247 28.27 -3.57 -22.42
N ASP A 248 29.26 -4.42 -22.64
CA ASP A 248 29.15 -5.48 -23.63
C ASP A 248 27.98 -6.43 -23.28
N PRO A 249 27.24 -6.93 -24.29
CA PRO A 249 26.09 -7.80 -24.06
C PRO A 249 26.50 -9.14 -23.46
N TRP A 250 25.80 -9.58 -22.43
CA TRP A 250 26.00 -10.88 -21.81
C TRP A 250 25.03 -11.93 -22.35
N ALA A 251 25.53 -13.13 -22.64
CA ALA A 251 24.76 -14.18 -23.30
C ALA A 251 23.63 -14.71 -22.41
N ALA A 252 22.39 -14.27 -22.64
CA ALA A 252 21.19 -14.74 -21.97
C ALA A 252 20.07 -15.01 -23.00
N ILE A 253 19.29 -16.06 -22.79
CA ILE A 253 18.21 -16.47 -23.69
C ILE A 253 16.97 -16.86 -22.86
N ALA A 254 15.84 -16.19 -23.13
CA ALA A 254 14.54 -16.64 -22.65
C ALA A 254 13.96 -17.70 -23.59
N LEU A 255 13.80 -18.93 -23.10
CA LEU A 255 13.24 -20.05 -23.87
C LEU A 255 11.72 -19.98 -24.04
N THR A 256 11.16 -18.80 -23.90
CA THR A 256 9.71 -18.52 -23.88
C THR A 256 9.26 -17.70 -25.08
N THR A 257 10.16 -17.40 -26.04
CA THR A 257 9.90 -16.43 -27.11
C THR A 257 9.74 -17.07 -28.49
N ASP A 258 10.38 -18.22 -28.75
CA ASP A 258 10.25 -18.91 -30.05
C ASP A 258 8.92 -19.68 -30.10
N THR A 259 7.91 -19.01 -30.65
CA THR A 259 6.56 -19.56 -30.77
C THR A 259 6.50 -20.80 -31.65
N SER A 260 7.36 -20.92 -32.68
CA SER A 260 7.43 -22.09 -33.54
C SER A 260 7.93 -23.32 -32.78
N VAL A 261 8.98 -23.15 -31.98
CA VAL A 261 9.49 -24.22 -31.07
C VAL A 261 8.46 -24.61 -30.03
N LEU A 262 7.86 -23.64 -29.37
CA LEU A 262 6.86 -23.89 -28.29
C LEU A 262 5.65 -24.66 -28.86
N THR A 263 5.11 -24.23 -29.99
CA THR A 263 3.92 -24.84 -30.59
C THR A 263 4.23 -26.22 -31.18
N CYS A 264 5.34 -26.37 -31.91
CA CYS A 264 5.77 -27.65 -32.46
C CYS A 264 5.98 -28.70 -31.34
N VAL A 265 6.77 -28.35 -30.32
CA VAL A 265 7.04 -29.28 -29.22
C VAL A 265 5.76 -29.62 -28.44
N GLY A 266 4.91 -28.61 -28.19
CA GLY A 266 3.64 -28.80 -27.48
C GLY A 266 2.65 -29.69 -28.29
N ASN A 267 2.67 -29.63 -29.63
CA ASN A 267 1.82 -30.43 -30.51
C ASN A 267 2.35 -31.85 -30.72
N ASP A 268 3.65 -31.99 -31.02
CA ASP A 268 4.24 -33.27 -31.45
C ASP A 268 4.60 -34.19 -30.28
N TRP A 269 4.79 -33.63 -29.08
CA TRP A 269 5.08 -34.38 -27.86
C TRP A 269 4.05 -34.02 -26.79
N GLU A 270 4.45 -33.14 -25.87
CA GLU A 270 3.59 -32.62 -24.78
C GLU A 270 4.10 -31.29 -24.28
N TYR A 271 3.20 -30.49 -23.70
CA TYR A 271 3.56 -29.17 -23.12
C TYR A 271 4.65 -29.26 -22.05
N ALA A 272 4.75 -30.38 -21.38
CA ALA A 272 5.79 -30.62 -20.38
C ALA A 272 7.22 -30.72 -20.95
N GLU A 273 7.39 -30.89 -22.25
CA GLU A 273 8.68 -30.99 -22.93
C GLU A 273 9.18 -29.67 -23.56
N ILE A 274 8.38 -28.62 -23.59
CA ILE A 274 8.69 -27.38 -24.33
C ILE A 274 10.02 -26.75 -23.91
N PHE A 275 10.40 -26.80 -22.63
CA PHE A 275 11.67 -26.27 -22.13
C PHE A 275 12.77 -27.34 -22.12
N SER A 276 12.48 -28.55 -21.74
CA SER A 276 13.47 -29.64 -21.69
C SER A 276 14.12 -29.89 -23.04
N ARG A 277 13.36 -29.82 -24.14
CA ARG A 277 13.91 -29.99 -25.50
C ARG A 277 14.85 -28.86 -25.87
N GLN A 278 14.51 -27.64 -25.58
CA GLN A 278 15.36 -26.46 -25.83
C GLN A 278 16.62 -26.51 -24.97
N VAL A 279 16.51 -26.84 -23.68
CA VAL A 279 17.66 -27.00 -22.78
C VAL A 279 18.60 -28.10 -23.28
N ARG A 280 18.07 -29.25 -23.70
CA ARG A 280 18.91 -30.33 -24.29
C ARG A 280 19.66 -29.90 -25.55
N ALA A 281 19.09 -29.04 -26.37
CA ALA A 281 19.71 -28.53 -27.58
C ALA A 281 20.78 -27.46 -27.29
N LEU A 282 20.52 -26.56 -26.37
CA LEU A 282 21.27 -25.32 -26.20
C LEU A 282 22.27 -25.37 -25.03
N ALA A 283 21.95 -26.06 -23.91
CA ALA A 283 22.77 -26.04 -22.72
C ALA A 283 24.10 -26.81 -22.90
N ARG A 284 25.15 -26.28 -22.31
CA ARG A 284 26.52 -26.84 -22.24
C ARG A 284 26.96 -26.86 -20.76
N PRO A 285 27.93 -27.71 -20.42
CA PRO A 285 28.55 -27.65 -19.09
C PRO A 285 29.09 -26.24 -18.82
N GLY A 286 28.83 -25.72 -17.62
CA GLY A 286 29.20 -24.35 -17.19
C GLY A 286 28.12 -23.28 -17.47
N ASP A 287 27.14 -23.55 -18.32
CA ASP A 287 25.96 -22.68 -18.47
C ASP A 287 25.10 -22.63 -17.18
N VAL A 288 24.26 -21.62 -17.08
CA VAL A 288 23.23 -21.53 -16.02
C VAL A 288 21.86 -21.75 -16.64
N VAL A 289 21.05 -22.59 -16.01
CA VAL A 289 19.67 -22.89 -16.41
C VAL A 289 18.71 -22.49 -15.29
N VAL A 290 17.84 -21.52 -15.56
CA VAL A 290 16.92 -20.94 -14.58
C VAL A 290 15.49 -21.34 -14.88
N GLY A 291 14.85 -22.02 -13.93
CA GLY A 291 13.42 -22.39 -13.99
C GLY A 291 12.61 -21.57 -12.99
N ILE A 292 11.58 -20.85 -13.47
CA ILE A 292 10.74 -20.00 -12.66
C ILE A 292 9.32 -20.59 -12.58
N SER A 293 8.86 -20.92 -11.36
CA SER A 293 7.52 -21.46 -11.12
C SER A 293 7.00 -21.06 -9.74
N THR A 294 5.99 -20.22 -9.68
CA THR A 294 5.42 -19.75 -8.40
C THR A 294 4.90 -20.89 -7.53
N SER A 295 4.36 -21.96 -8.13
CA SER A 295 3.91 -23.17 -7.43
C SER A 295 5.04 -24.16 -7.15
N GLY A 296 6.17 -24.05 -7.85
CA GLY A 296 7.27 -25.02 -7.82
C GLY A 296 6.92 -26.42 -8.33
N ARG A 297 5.78 -26.58 -9.04
CA ARG A 297 5.25 -27.89 -9.47
C ARG A 297 4.97 -28.01 -10.95
N SER A 298 5.29 -26.98 -11.73
CA SER A 298 5.03 -26.96 -13.18
C SER A 298 5.87 -28.03 -13.90
N PRO A 299 5.27 -29.07 -14.53
CA PRO A 299 6.02 -30.20 -15.07
C PRO A 299 7.06 -29.81 -16.11
N ASN A 300 6.74 -28.84 -16.99
CA ASN A 300 7.67 -28.33 -18.01
C ASN A 300 8.88 -27.63 -17.39
N VAL A 301 8.70 -26.91 -16.28
CA VAL A 301 9.80 -26.24 -15.57
C VAL A 301 10.68 -27.30 -14.88
N LEU A 302 10.08 -28.27 -14.18
CA LEU A 302 10.84 -29.36 -13.54
C LEU A 302 11.65 -30.17 -14.57
N ARG A 303 11.05 -30.57 -15.70
CA ARG A 303 11.76 -31.27 -16.78
C ARG A 303 12.86 -30.42 -17.42
N GLY A 304 12.67 -29.10 -17.53
CA GLY A 304 13.69 -28.16 -17.99
C GLY A 304 14.92 -28.15 -17.10
N LEU A 305 14.72 -28.04 -15.77
CA LEU A 305 15.82 -28.09 -14.78
C LEU A 305 16.51 -29.45 -14.79
N GLN A 306 15.75 -30.55 -14.81
CA GLN A 306 16.32 -31.89 -14.91
C GLN A 306 17.17 -32.07 -16.17
N ALA A 307 16.76 -31.48 -17.30
CA ALA A 307 17.57 -31.48 -18.52
C ALA A 307 18.85 -30.66 -18.35
N GLY A 308 18.81 -29.52 -17.64
CA GLY A 308 19.99 -28.72 -17.30
C GLY A 308 21.01 -29.51 -16.49
N ASN A 309 20.57 -30.18 -15.42
CA ASN A 309 21.42 -31.07 -14.62
C ASN A 309 22.10 -32.14 -15.47
N LYS A 310 21.35 -32.82 -16.35
CA LYS A 310 21.90 -33.85 -17.25
C LYS A 310 22.92 -33.26 -18.28
N ARG A 311 22.85 -31.96 -18.55
CA ARG A 311 23.79 -31.28 -19.44
C ARG A 311 25.01 -30.69 -18.72
N GLY A 312 25.10 -30.83 -17.39
CA GLY A 312 26.19 -30.29 -16.57
C GLY A 312 26.10 -28.77 -16.37
N ALA A 313 24.95 -28.17 -16.56
CA ALA A 313 24.70 -26.78 -16.27
C ALA A 313 24.38 -26.59 -14.78
N VAL A 314 24.67 -25.42 -14.23
CA VAL A 314 24.22 -25.01 -12.91
C VAL A 314 22.72 -24.70 -13.00
N THR A 315 21.92 -25.35 -12.16
CA THR A 315 20.47 -25.20 -12.19
C THR A 315 19.97 -24.31 -11.05
N ILE A 316 19.11 -23.35 -11.37
CA ILE A 316 18.55 -22.39 -10.43
C ILE A 316 17.03 -22.42 -10.51
N GLY A 317 16.38 -22.57 -9.37
CA GLY A 317 14.93 -22.52 -9.22
C GLY A 317 14.47 -21.24 -8.53
N PHE A 318 13.39 -20.62 -9.04
CA PHE A 318 12.66 -19.53 -8.38
C PHE A 318 11.23 -19.98 -8.12
N THR A 319 10.79 -19.93 -6.85
CA THR A 319 9.49 -20.46 -6.44
C THR A 319 8.90 -19.73 -5.24
N GLY A 320 7.73 -20.17 -4.75
CA GLY A 320 7.11 -19.69 -3.52
C GLY A 320 7.72 -20.28 -2.25
N ALA A 321 7.16 -19.94 -1.09
CA ALA A 321 7.76 -20.15 0.24
C ALA A 321 8.09 -21.61 0.59
N ASP A 322 7.31 -22.56 0.11
CA ASP A 322 7.50 -23.98 0.46
C ASP A 322 8.60 -24.68 -0.34
N GLY A 323 9.11 -24.05 -1.40
CA GLY A 323 10.15 -24.60 -2.28
C GLY A 323 9.71 -25.78 -3.13
N SER A 324 8.68 -26.48 -2.74
CA SER A 324 8.02 -27.59 -3.43
C SER A 324 9.01 -28.58 -4.09
N ALA A 325 8.56 -29.30 -5.12
CA ALA A 325 9.37 -30.24 -5.89
C ALA A 325 10.55 -29.56 -6.64
N LEU A 326 10.49 -28.26 -6.86
CA LEU A 326 11.54 -27.56 -7.62
C LEU A 326 12.90 -27.60 -6.92
N ARG A 327 12.94 -27.67 -5.59
CA ARG A 327 14.19 -27.85 -4.81
C ARG A 327 14.95 -29.12 -5.13
N GLU A 328 14.26 -30.19 -5.54
CA GLU A 328 14.88 -31.46 -5.87
C GLU A 328 15.66 -31.43 -7.21
N TYR A 329 15.34 -30.45 -8.05
CA TYR A 329 15.89 -30.33 -9.40
C TYR A 329 16.79 -29.12 -9.59
N ALA A 330 17.00 -28.30 -8.57
CA ALA A 330 17.80 -27.09 -8.65
C ALA A 330 18.98 -27.13 -7.65
N ASP A 331 20.19 -26.81 -8.12
CA ASP A 331 21.38 -26.66 -7.28
C ASP A 331 21.21 -25.49 -6.30
N LEU A 332 20.56 -24.40 -6.77
CA LEU A 332 20.19 -23.23 -5.98
C LEU A 332 18.68 -23.02 -6.10
N CYS A 333 17.99 -22.82 -4.98
CA CYS A 333 16.55 -22.58 -4.98
C CYS A 333 16.19 -21.34 -4.17
N PHE A 334 15.79 -20.27 -4.86
CA PHE A 334 15.20 -19.09 -4.23
C PHE A 334 13.72 -19.35 -3.94
N CYS A 335 13.35 -19.22 -2.66
CA CYS A 335 11.98 -19.38 -2.20
C CYS A 335 11.46 -18.02 -1.72
N ALA A 336 10.62 -17.40 -2.53
CA ALA A 336 9.97 -16.14 -2.18
C ALA A 336 9.09 -16.32 -0.93
N PRO A 337 9.26 -15.51 0.13
CA PRO A 337 8.53 -15.67 1.39
C PRO A 337 7.07 -15.18 1.29
N ALA A 338 6.32 -15.69 0.32
CA ALA A 338 4.91 -15.38 0.10
C ALA A 338 4.13 -16.62 -0.34
N LYS A 339 2.80 -16.59 -0.15
CA LYS A 339 1.91 -17.73 -0.48
C LYS A 339 1.06 -17.47 -1.72
N SER A 340 0.68 -16.21 -1.98
CA SER A 340 -0.15 -15.88 -3.15
C SER A 340 0.70 -15.63 -4.38
N THR A 341 0.24 -16.12 -5.53
CA THR A 341 0.96 -15.99 -6.82
C THR A 341 1.36 -14.54 -7.15
N PRO A 342 0.50 -13.51 -7.01
CA PRO A 342 0.92 -12.14 -7.27
C PRO A 342 2.09 -11.68 -6.40
N ARG A 343 2.03 -11.96 -5.08
CA ARG A 343 3.12 -11.58 -4.16
C ARG A 343 4.42 -12.32 -4.47
N ILE A 344 4.36 -13.61 -4.84
CA ILE A 344 5.53 -14.38 -5.26
C ILE A 344 6.16 -13.76 -6.52
N GLN A 345 5.36 -13.40 -7.53
CA GLN A 345 5.86 -12.77 -8.76
C GLN A 345 6.49 -11.40 -8.51
N GLU A 346 5.88 -10.57 -7.67
CA GLU A 346 6.47 -9.28 -7.26
C GLU A 346 7.84 -9.47 -6.59
N LEU A 347 7.96 -10.45 -5.69
CA LEU A 347 9.22 -10.78 -5.05
C LEU A 347 10.26 -11.36 -6.01
N HIS A 348 9.84 -12.15 -7.00
CA HIS A 348 10.72 -12.64 -8.07
C HIS A 348 11.29 -11.47 -8.85
N LEU A 349 10.43 -10.53 -9.31
CA LEU A 349 10.87 -9.39 -10.11
C LEU A 349 11.85 -8.49 -9.34
N LEU A 350 11.52 -8.14 -8.08
CA LEU A 350 12.45 -7.37 -7.23
C LEU A 350 13.80 -8.09 -7.06
N SER A 351 13.75 -9.40 -6.80
CA SER A 351 14.97 -10.20 -6.62
C SER A 351 15.80 -10.27 -7.89
N TRP A 352 15.17 -10.35 -9.06
CA TRP A 352 15.85 -10.31 -10.34
C TRP A 352 16.54 -8.97 -10.59
N HIS A 353 15.89 -7.83 -10.30
CA HIS A 353 16.53 -6.54 -10.40
C HIS A 353 17.77 -6.45 -9.49
N ALA A 354 17.65 -6.90 -8.23
CA ALA A 354 18.80 -6.90 -7.31
C ALA A 354 19.94 -7.82 -7.80
N VAL A 355 19.64 -8.97 -8.40
CA VAL A 355 20.63 -9.87 -8.99
C VAL A 355 21.30 -9.21 -10.19
N CYS A 356 20.53 -8.65 -11.13
CA CYS A 356 21.08 -7.98 -12.32
C CYS A 356 21.96 -6.79 -11.96
N GLU A 357 21.54 -5.95 -11.01
CA GLU A 357 22.35 -4.83 -10.49
C GLU A 357 23.70 -5.30 -9.94
N MET A 358 23.69 -6.37 -9.14
CA MET A 358 24.91 -6.90 -8.55
C MET A 358 25.76 -7.65 -9.58
N VAL A 359 25.19 -8.32 -10.58
CA VAL A 359 25.92 -8.92 -11.70
C VAL A 359 26.65 -7.84 -12.50
N GLU A 360 25.95 -6.75 -12.87
CA GLU A 360 26.55 -5.62 -13.56
C GLU A 360 27.70 -5.01 -12.72
N THR A 361 27.45 -4.73 -11.43
CA THR A 361 28.45 -4.18 -10.52
C THR A 361 29.70 -5.05 -10.42
N GLU A 362 29.56 -6.39 -10.40
CA GLU A 362 30.69 -7.29 -10.28
C GLU A 362 31.45 -7.46 -11.61
N LEU A 363 30.78 -7.42 -12.75
CA LEU A 363 31.40 -7.60 -14.05
C LEU A 363 32.11 -6.34 -14.54
N MET A 364 31.68 -5.17 -14.07
CA MET A 364 32.26 -3.87 -14.42
C MET A 364 33.49 -3.49 -13.57
N LYS A 365 33.83 -4.28 -12.53
CA LYS A 365 35.09 -4.15 -11.75
C LYS A 365 36.26 -4.70 -12.53
#